data_b6514aac5e1df39475b2aa0952571ade
#
_entry.id   b6514aac5e1df39475b2aa0952571ade
#
_cell.length_a   1.000
_cell.length_b   1.000
_cell.length_c   1.000
_cell.angle_alpha   90.00
_cell.angle_beta   90.00
_cell.angle_gamma   90.00
#
_symmetry.space_group_name_H-M   'P 1'
#
loop_
_entity.id
_entity.type
_entity.pdbx_description
1 polymer ?
#
loop_
_entity_poly.entity_id
_entity_poly.type
_entity_poly.pdbx_seq_one_letter_code
_entity_poly.pdbx_strand_id
1 'polypeptide(L)'
;MQRIHLLLLAFALVAGRLPAAEATYVPGTVMPPPPAREFRGAWIATVANIDWPSKPGLPVERQKQELISLLDRAAQLHFNAVLFQVRTVADALYASPLEPWSEYLTGIQGKTPEPAYDPLALAVAEAHKRGLELHAWFNPFRAAHPEAKSPPALNHVIRTHPEIIRIRLANLAGSGRA
;
A
#
# COMPACT_ATOMS: atom_id res chain seq x y z
N MET A 1 -6.18 -45.37 -47.69
CA MET A 1 -5.61 -44.68 -46.52
C MET A 1 -6.31 -43.35 -46.17
N GLN A 2 -6.77 -42.54 -47.10
CA GLN A 2 -7.42 -41.23 -46.82
C GLN A 2 -8.77 -41.34 -46.04
N ARG A 3 -9.54 -42.37 -46.21
CA ARG A 3 -10.85 -42.54 -45.52
C ARG A 3 -10.71 -42.86 -44.01
N ILE A 4 -9.63 -43.50 -43.61
CA ILE A 4 -9.38 -43.87 -42.20
C ILE A 4 -8.98 -42.64 -41.43
N HIS A 5 -8.20 -41.71 -42.00
CA HIS A 5 -7.83 -40.48 -41.37
C HIS A 5 -8.98 -39.51 -41.13
N LEU A 6 -9.99 -39.53 -42.05
CA LEU A 6 -11.18 -38.70 -41.91
C LEU A 6 -12.07 -39.17 -40.77
N LEU A 7 -12.18 -40.50 -40.55
CA LEU A 7 -12.94 -41.08 -39.46
C LEU A 7 -12.28 -40.86 -38.09
N LEU A 8 -10.96 -40.90 -38.01
CA LEU A 8 -10.24 -40.59 -36.79
C LEU A 8 -10.34 -39.10 -36.42
N LEU A 9 -10.33 -38.20 -37.43
CA LEU A 9 -10.50 -36.76 -37.19
C LEU A 9 -11.93 -36.43 -36.73
N ALA A 10 -12.95 -37.09 -37.26
CA ALA A 10 -14.33 -36.92 -36.85
C ALA A 10 -14.58 -37.47 -35.41
N PHE A 11 -13.90 -38.55 -35.03
CA PHE A 11 -13.98 -39.05 -33.66
C PHE A 11 -13.28 -38.14 -32.64
N ALA A 12 -12.16 -37.52 -32.99
CA ALA A 12 -11.46 -36.55 -32.15
C ALA A 12 -12.27 -35.26 -31.91
N LEU A 13 -13.08 -34.86 -32.91
CA LEU A 13 -13.96 -33.67 -32.79
C LEU A 13 -15.19 -33.90 -31.92
N VAL A 14 -15.66 -35.16 -31.79
CA VAL A 14 -16.80 -35.53 -30.93
C VAL A 14 -16.39 -35.75 -29.47
N ALA A 15 -15.14 -36.20 -29.25
CA ALA A 15 -14.62 -36.41 -27.89
C ALA A 15 -14.31 -35.11 -27.11
N GLY A 16 -14.28 -33.96 -27.79
CA GLY A 16 -13.89 -32.68 -27.19
C GLY A 16 -14.98 -31.89 -26.44
N ARG A 17 -16.20 -32.42 -26.33
CA ARG A 17 -17.32 -31.76 -25.62
C ARG A 17 -17.90 -32.61 -24.53
N LEU A 18 -17.08 -33.01 -23.57
CA LEU A 18 -17.62 -33.38 -22.28
C LEU A 18 -18.05 -32.09 -21.57
N PRO A 19 -19.34 -31.91 -21.27
CA PRO A 19 -19.72 -30.77 -20.43
C PRO A 19 -18.96 -30.90 -19.11
N ALA A 20 -18.17 -29.88 -18.75
CA ALA A 20 -17.64 -29.79 -17.40
C ALA A 20 -18.87 -29.85 -16.46
N ALA A 21 -18.93 -30.86 -15.60
CA ALA A 21 -19.95 -30.90 -14.58
C ALA A 21 -19.82 -29.60 -13.77
N GLU A 22 -20.82 -28.73 -13.89
CA GLU A 22 -20.90 -27.55 -13.03
C GLU A 22 -20.98 -28.08 -11.60
N ALA A 23 -19.90 -27.84 -10.83
CA ALA A 23 -19.89 -28.15 -9.42
C ALA A 23 -20.93 -27.24 -8.75
N THR A 24 -22.13 -27.78 -8.55
CA THR A 24 -23.18 -27.06 -7.83
C THR A 24 -22.70 -26.90 -6.39
N TYR A 25 -22.30 -25.67 -6.02
CA TYR A 25 -22.00 -25.37 -4.63
C TYR A 25 -23.26 -25.51 -3.79
N VAL A 26 -23.27 -26.48 -2.92
CA VAL A 26 -24.33 -26.64 -1.90
C VAL A 26 -23.78 -26.04 -0.60
N PRO A 27 -24.34 -24.92 -0.11
CA PRO A 27 -23.93 -24.36 1.17
C PRO A 27 -24.05 -25.40 2.28
N GLY A 28 -23.00 -25.53 3.09
CA GLY A 28 -23.07 -26.40 4.27
C GLY A 28 -24.15 -25.90 5.25
N THR A 29 -24.85 -26.81 5.86
CA THR A 29 -25.88 -26.50 6.86
C THR A 29 -25.28 -26.15 8.23
N VAL A 30 -23.98 -26.39 8.41
CA VAL A 30 -23.27 -26.08 9.64
C VAL A 30 -22.75 -24.65 9.57
N MET A 31 -23.38 -23.75 10.32
CA MET A 31 -22.85 -22.39 10.52
C MET A 31 -21.72 -22.45 11.55
N PRO A 32 -20.48 -22.08 11.19
CA PRO A 32 -19.43 -21.96 12.17
C PRO A 32 -19.81 -20.86 13.19
N PRO A 33 -19.36 -20.97 14.46
CA PRO A 33 -19.56 -19.89 15.41
C PRO A 33 -18.91 -18.61 14.86
N PRO A 34 -19.52 -17.44 15.09
CA PRO A 34 -18.92 -16.17 14.63
C PRO A 34 -17.53 -16.03 15.25
N PRO A 35 -16.53 -15.53 14.51
CA PRO A 35 -15.19 -15.32 15.05
C PRO A 35 -15.27 -14.37 16.26
N ALA A 36 -14.60 -14.74 17.36
CA ALA A 36 -14.61 -13.96 18.59
C ALA A 36 -14.05 -12.54 18.37
N ARG A 37 -13.14 -12.40 17.43
CA ARG A 37 -12.61 -11.11 16.92
C ARG A 37 -12.31 -11.24 15.44
N GLU A 38 -12.73 -10.25 14.66
CA GLU A 38 -12.42 -10.11 13.26
C GLU A 38 -11.56 -8.86 13.05
N PHE A 39 -10.39 -9.01 12.44
CA PHE A 39 -9.55 -7.88 12.08
C PHE A 39 -10.00 -7.35 10.71
N ARG A 40 -10.55 -6.15 10.71
CA ARG A 40 -10.93 -5.41 9.49
C ARG A 40 -10.10 -4.16 9.40
N GLY A 41 -8.94 -4.28 8.74
CA GLY A 41 -7.98 -3.19 8.61
C GLY A 41 -8.00 -2.55 7.23
N ALA A 42 -7.84 -1.23 7.19
CA ALA A 42 -7.63 -0.46 5.96
C ALA A 42 -6.19 0.07 5.92
N TRP A 43 -5.54 0.00 4.75
CA TRP A 43 -4.23 0.59 4.52
C TRP A 43 -4.39 2.04 4.07
N ILE A 44 -3.51 2.92 4.59
CA ILE A 44 -3.34 4.30 4.12
C ILE A 44 -1.87 4.44 3.71
N ALA A 45 -1.62 4.46 2.40
CA ALA A 45 -0.30 4.60 1.83
C ALA A 45 0.03 6.09 1.62
N THR A 46 1.19 6.50 2.11
CA THR A 46 1.67 7.89 1.98
C THR A 46 2.74 8.06 0.92
N VAL A 47 3.42 6.96 0.55
CA VAL A 47 4.39 6.97 -0.55
C VAL A 47 3.75 7.47 -1.84
N ALA A 48 4.43 8.34 -2.55
CA ALA A 48 3.95 8.95 -3.79
C ALA A 48 2.55 9.61 -3.67
N ASN A 49 2.13 9.94 -2.45
CA ASN A 49 0.82 10.54 -2.17
C ASN A 49 -0.36 9.70 -2.69
N ILE A 50 -0.25 8.35 -2.59
CA ILE A 50 -1.29 7.43 -3.09
C ILE A 50 -2.62 7.69 -2.41
N ASP A 51 -2.65 7.66 -1.06
CA ASP A 51 -3.88 7.86 -0.31
C ASP A 51 -3.87 9.17 0.49
N TRP A 52 -2.70 9.52 1.08
CA TRP A 52 -2.59 10.71 1.92
C TRP A 52 -1.14 11.23 2.02
N PRO A 53 -0.96 12.58 2.12
CA PRO A 53 -1.92 13.62 1.70
C PRO A 53 -2.15 13.55 0.19
N SER A 54 -3.27 14.09 -0.30
CA SER A 54 -3.66 13.98 -1.73
C SER A 54 -2.64 14.58 -2.70
N LYS A 55 -1.77 15.46 -2.21
CA LYS A 55 -0.57 15.97 -2.89
C LYS A 55 0.41 16.58 -1.87
N PRO A 56 1.71 16.65 -2.19
CA PRO A 56 2.68 17.29 -1.30
C PRO A 56 2.45 18.81 -1.24
N GLY A 57 2.85 19.42 -0.12
CA GLY A 57 2.80 20.87 0.07
C GLY A 57 1.40 21.45 0.27
N LEU A 58 0.40 20.63 0.58
CA LEU A 58 -0.89 21.15 1.02
C LEU A 58 -0.75 21.94 2.32
N PRO A 59 -1.62 22.97 2.54
CA PRO A 59 -1.73 23.61 3.84
C PRO A 59 -2.00 22.56 4.94
N VAL A 60 -1.38 22.75 6.11
CA VAL A 60 -1.45 21.78 7.22
C VAL A 60 -2.91 21.46 7.60
N GLU A 61 -3.77 22.45 7.66
CA GLU A 61 -5.18 22.23 7.99
C GLU A 61 -5.89 21.36 6.95
N ARG A 62 -5.50 21.46 5.68
CA ARG A 62 -6.04 20.59 4.63
C ARG A 62 -5.53 19.16 4.79
N GLN A 63 -4.24 18.98 5.09
CA GLN A 63 -3.68 17.65 5.37
C GLN A 63 -4.42 16.98 6.54
N LYS A 64 -4.65 17.71 7.64
CA LYS A 64 -5.41 17.21 8.80
C LYS A 64 -6.83 16.81 8.44
N GLN A 65 -7.55 17.66 7.70
CA GLN A 65 -8.92 17.40 7.26
C GLN A 65 -9.02 16.13 6.39
N GLU A 66 -8.08 15.96 5.46
CA GLU A 66 -8.04 14.77 4.61
C GLU A 66 -7.81 13.50 5.43
N LEU A 67 -6.84 13.51 6.37
CA LEU A 67 -6.58 12.37 7.24
C LEU A 67 -7.80 12.03 8.11
N ILE A 68 -8.41 13.02 8.73
CA ILE A 68 -9.62 12.86 9.53
C ILE A 68 -10.76 12.26 8.69
N SER A 69 -10.94 12.74 7.45
CA SER A 69 -11.97 12.21 6.55
C SER A 69 -11.75 10.74 6.17
N LEU A 70 -10.49 10.31 6.00
CA LEU A 70 -10.16 8.89 5.77
C LEU A 70 -10.49 8.03 6.99
N LEU A 71 -10.18 8.51 8.20
CA LEU A 71 -10.51 7.81 9.45
C LEU A 71 -12.03 7.76 9.69
N ASP A 72 -12.75 8.84 9.42
CA ASP A 72 -14.22 8.87 9.46
C ASP A 72 -14.80 7.83 8.50
N ARG A 73 -14.28 7.75 7.30
CA ARG A 73 -14.73 6.78 6.31
C ARG A 73 -14.44 5.34 6.74
N ALA A 74 -13.27 5.07 7.32
CA ALA A 74 -12.94 3.75 7.85
C ALA A 74 -13.93 3.34 8.96
N ALA A 75 -14.22 4.23 9.89
CA ALA A 75 -15.18 3.97 10.96
C ALA A 75 -16.61 3.74 10.42
N GLN A 76 -17.09 4.54 9.47
CA GLN A 76 -18.40 4.38 8.81
C GLN A 76 -18.53 3.03 8.10
N LEU A 77 -17.43 2.51 7.55
CA LEU A 77 -17.38 1.20 6.90
C LEU A 77 -17.15 0.05 7.88
N HIS A 78 -17.22 0.32 9.19
CA HIS A 78 -17.02 -0.65 10.26
C HIS A 78 -15.65 -1.34 10.25
N PHE A 79 -14.61 -0.69 9.76
CA PHE A 79 -13.25 -1.11 10.03
C PHE A 79 -12.95 -0.97 11.54
N ASN A 80 -12.04 -1.79 12.06
CA ASN A 80 -11.60 -1.70 13.45
C ASN A 80 -10.11 -1.37 13.57
N ALA A 81 -9.40 -1.30 12.44
CA ALA A 81 -7.98 -0.95 12.40
C ALA A 81 -7.64 -0.14 11.13
N VAL A 82 -6.59 0.67 11.25
CA VAL A 82 -5.95 1.38 10.13
C VAL A 82 -4.45 1.14 10.18
N LEU A 83 -3.88 0.74 9.03
CA LEU A 83 -2.44 0.59 8.84
C LEU A 83 -1.92 1.84 8.12
N PHE A 84 -1.35 2.77 8.88
CA PHE A 84 -0.91 4.07 8.39
C PHE A 84 0.58 4.06 8.08
N GLN A 85 0.95 4.32 6.82
CA GLN A 85 2.35 4.36 6.41
C GLN A 85 3.03 5.62 6.93
N VAL A 86 3.92 5.47 7.89
CA VAL A 86 4.61 6.58 8.57
C VAL A 86 6.09 6.70 8.22
N ARG A 87 6.65 5.67 7.56
CA ARG A 87 8.02 5.64 7.07
C ARG A 87 8.05 5.04 5.67
N THR A 88 8.34 5.86 4.68
CA THR A 88 8.22 5.49 3.26
C THR A 88 9.55 5.10 2.64
N VAL A 89 10.57 5.96 2.76
CA VAL A 89 11.88 5.83 2.09
C VAL A 89 13.01 6.33 3.01
N ALA A 90 13.13 5.76 4.21
CA ALA A 90 14.04 6.22 5.25
C ALA A 90 13.81 7.70 5.61
N ASP A 91 12.55 8.06 5.67
CA ASP A 91 12.02 9.37 6.06
C ASP A 91 10.82 9.19 6.99
N ALA A 92 10.38 10.21 7.67
CA ALA A 92 9.35 10.10 8.68
C ALA A 92 8.19 11.07 8.44
N LEU A 93 6.98 10.63 8.78
CA LEU A 93 5.77 11.43 8.89
C LEU A 93 5.45 11.77 10.36
N TYR A 94 6.48 11.88 11.16
CA TYR A 94 6.46 12.25 12.58
C TYR A 94 7.78 12.93 12.94
N ALA A 95 7.83 13.64 14.06
CA ALA A 95 9.05 14.26 14.54
C ALA A 95 10.08 13.17 14.93
N SER A 96 11.14 13.04 14.14
CA SER A 96 12.20 12.04 14.35
C SER A 96 13.56 12.72 14.51
N PRO A 97 14.36 12.34 15.52
CA PRO A 97 15.75 12.76 15.60
C PRO A 97 16.68 12.00 14.66
N LEU A 98 16.22 10.88 14.08
CA LEU A 98 17.04 9.95 13.28
C LEU A 98 16.86 10.15 11.78
N GLU A 99 15.65 10.47 11.34
CA GLU A 99 15.28 10.50 9.92
C GLU A 99 14.66 11.85 9.55
N PRO A 100 14.84 12.31 8.31
CA PRO A 100 14.25 13.55 7.85
C PRO A 100 12.73 13.46 7.70
N TRP A 101 12.05 14.60 7.70
CA TRP A 101 10.67 14.70 7.29
C TRP A 101 10.48 14.23 5.85
N SER A 102 9.39 13.51 5.60
CA SER A 102 9.08 12.99 4.27
C SER A 102 8.73 14.10 3.28
N GLU A 103 9.24 13.98 2.05
CA GLU A 103 8.88 14.88 0.94
C GLU A 103 7.39 14.83 0.60
N TYR A 104 6.73 13.71 0.85
CA TYR A 104 5.30 13.54 0.55
C TYR A 104 4.40 14.45 1.37
N LEU A 105 4.92 15.00 2.46
CA LEU A 105 4.20 15.95 3.31
C LEU A 105 4.31 17.39 2.79
N THR A 106 5.53 17.85 2.52
CA THR A 106 5.83 19.26 2.21
C THR A 106 6.30 19.50 0.77
N GLY A 107 6.61 18.45 0.03
CA GLY A 107 7.26 18.51 -1.29
C GLY A 107 8.79 18.59 -1.22
N ILE A 108 9.37 18.72 -0.04
CA ILE A 108 10.82 18.80 0.16
C ILE A 108 11.20 17.91 1.35
N GLN A 109 12.05 16.91 1.12
CA GLN A 109 12.53 16.03 2.18
C GLN A 109 13.34 16.82 3.21
N GLY A 110 13.08 16.57 4.49
CA GLY A 110 13.71 17.28 5.61
C GLY A 110 13.03 18.59 6.00
N LYS A 111 12.09 19.09 5.21
CA LYS A 111 11.33 20.30 5.55
C LYS A 111 10.18 19.97 6.51
N THR A 112 10.19 20.59 7.69
CA THR A 112 9.08 20.50 8.65
C THR A 112 7.80 21.12 8.09
N PRO A 113 6.63 20.53 8.34
CA PRO A 113 5.36 21.18 8.02
C PRO A 113 5.20 22.53 8.73
N GLU A 114 4.54 23.49 8.08
CA GLU A 114 4.29 24.82 8.64
C GLU A 114 2.78 25.15 8.56
N PRO A 115 2.11 25.43 9.71
CA PRO A 115 2.60 25.32 11.08
C PRO A 115 3.02 23.88 11.45
N ALA A 116 3.98 23.76 12.37
CA ALA A 116 4.51 22.47 12.78
C ALA A 116 3.40 21.60 13.43
N TYR A 117 3.32 20.35 13.03
CA TYR A 117 2.45 19.34 13.66
C TYR A 117 3.05 17.95 13.45
N ASP A 118 2.59 16.98 14.23
CA ASP A 118 2.98 15.58 14.10
C ASP A 118 1.81 14.77 13.48
N PRO A 119 1.93 14.35 12.21
CA PRO A 119 0.90 13.55 11.55
C PRO A 119 0.58 12.22 12.23
N LEU A 120 1.60 11.53 12.78
CA LEU A 120 1.39 10.26 13.46
C LEU A 120 0.64 10.47 14.78
N ALA A 121 1.04 11.46 15.58
CA ALA A 121 0.34 11.79 16.83
C ALA A 121 -1.13 12.16 16.56
N LEU A 122 -1.39 12.96 15.51
CA LEU A 122 -2.75 13.27 15.08
C LEU A 122 -3.52 12.00 14.68
N ALA A 123 -2.93 11.15 13.83
CA ALA A 123 -3.56 9.93 13.37
C ALA A 123 -3.95 9.00 14.52
N VAL A 124 -3.06 8.82 15.50
CA VAL A 124 -3.31 8.01 16.71
C VAL A 124 -4.50 8.58 17.49
N ALA A 125 -4.47 9.88 17.79
CA ALA A 125 -5.53 10.52 18.56
C ALA A 125 -6.89 10.43 17.85
N GLU A 126 -6.92 10.68 16.55
CA GLU A 126 -8.16 10.69 15.77
C GLU A 126 -8.69 9.27 15.48
N ALA A 127 -7.80 8.27 15.30
CA ALA A 127 -8.20 6.87 15.18
C ALA A 127 -8.85 6.37 16.48
N HIS A 128 -8.23 6.61 17.63
CA HIS A 128 -8.75 6.18 18.93
C HIS A 128 -10.10 6.81 19.26
N LYS A 129 -10.32 8.09 18.93
CA LYS A 129 -11.64 8.74 19.09
C LYS A 129 -12.77 8.00 18.35
N ARG A 130 -12.43 7.25 17.30
CA ARG A 130 -13.35 6.50 16.44
C ARG A 130 -13.40 5.01 16.78
N GLY A 131 -12.70 4.58 17.82
CA GLY A 131 -12.59 3.16 18.19
C GLY A 131 -11.77 2.33 17.20
N LEU A 132 -10.92 2.99 16.39
CA LEU A 132 -10.01 2.34 15.45
C LEU A 132 -8.65 2.09 16.13
N GLU A 133 -8.10 0.89 15.96
CA GLU A 133 -6.69 0.63 16.23
C GLU A 133 -5.83 1.29 15.14
N LEU A 134 -4.70 1.89 15.51
CA LEU A 134 -3.75 2.42 14.54
C LEU A 134 -2.46 1.60 14.57
N HIS A 135 -2.10 1.05 13.42
CA HIS A 135 -0.87 0.30 13.19
C HIS A 135 0.07 1.14 12.33
N ALA A 136 1.25 1.49 12.86
CA ALA A 136 2.26 2.22 12.11
C ALA A 136 2.95 1.28 11.11
N TRP A 137 2.89 1.62 9.82
CA TRP A 137 3.53 0.87 8.76
C TRP A 137 4.86 1.50 8.37
N PHE A 138 5.92 0.70 8.44
CA PHE A 138 7.29 1.07 8.07
C PHE A 138 7.77 0.27 6.88
N ASN A 139 8.46 0.93 5.95
CA ASN A 139 9.26 0.27 4.92
C ASN A 139 10.73 0.22 5.38
N PRO A 140 11.19 -0.86 6.04
CA PRO A 140 12.47 -0.87 6.73
C PRO A 140 13.68 -0.80 5.77
N PHE A 141 13.56 -1.33 4.57
CA PHE A 141 14.69 -1.47 3.63
C PHE A 141 14.66 -0.50 2.46
N ARG A 142 13.57 0.22 2.26
CA ARG A 142 13.48 1.18 1.16
C ARG A 142 14.14 2.49 1.56
N ALA A 143 15.22 2.87 0.85
CA ALA A 143 15.91 4.13 1.06
C ALA A 143 15.57 5.19 0.00
N ALA A 144 14.98 4.81 -1.15
CA ALA A 144 14.57 5.75 -2.19
C ALA A 144 13.36 5.22 -2.96
N HIS A 145 12.64 6.14 -3.59
CA HIS A 145 11.59 5.83 -4.56
C HIS A 145 12.00 6.37 -5.94
N PRO A 146 11.76 5.62 -7.04
CA PRO A 146 12.14 6.09 -8.39
C PRO A 146 11.52 7.43 -8.78
N GLU A 147 10.36 7.74 -8.25
CA GLU A 147 9.60 8.97 -8.54
C GLU A 147 9.83 10.07 -7.50
N ALA A 148 10.84 9.93 -6.62
CA ALA A 148 11.21 10.97 -5.67
C ALA A 148 11.57 12.25 -6.41
N LYS A 149 11.00 13.37 -5.98
CA LYS A 149 11.19 14.70 -6.61
C LYS A 149 12.16 15.57 -5.83
N SER A 150 12.28 15.32 -4.54
CA SER A 150 13.19 16.03 -3.67
C SER A 150 14.55 15.34 -3.59
N PRO A 151 15.68 16.07 -3.61
CA PRO A 151 16.96 15.47 -3.29
C PRO A 151 16.97 14.98 -1.84
N PRO A 152 17.74 13.92 -1.50
CA PRO A 152 17.86 13.44 -0.12
C PRO A 152 18.36 14.53 0.82
N ALA A 153 17.70 14.69 1.97
CA ALA A 153 18.10 15.61 3.03
C ALA A 153 19.48 15.26 3.60
N LEU A 154 20.14 16.23 4.26
CA LEU A 154 21.51 16.03 4.76
C LEU A 154 21.63 14.87 5.76
N ASN A 155 20.62 14.66 6.59
CA ASN A 155 20.56 13.59 7.58
C ASN A 155 19.90 12.29 7.05
N HIS A 156 19.62 12.22 5.74
CA HIS A 156 19.06 11.01 5.16
C HIS A 156 20.12 9.91 5.02
N VAL A 157 19.73 8.65 5.25
CA VAL A 157 20.62 7.47 5.25
C VAL A 157 21.46 7.32 3.98
N ILE A 158 20.94 7.72 2.82
CA ILE A 158 21.71 7.71 1.55
C ILE A 158 22.94 8.61 1.63
N ARG A 159 22.88 9.71 2.39
CA ARG A 159 23.99 10.64 2.56
C ARG A 159 24.88 10.30 3.76
N THR A 160 24.28 9.84 4.85
CA THR A 160 25.01 9.56 6.10
C THR A 160 25.68 8.19 6.10
N HIS A 161 25.10 7.22 5.39
CA HIS A 161 25.58 5.83 5.34
C HIS A 161 25.47 5.25 3.91
N PRO A 162 26.16 5.85 2.93
CA PRO A 162 26.10 5.38 1.54
C PRO A 162 26.63 3.94 1.38
N GLU A 163 27.49 3.49 2.27
CA GLU A 163 28.06 2.13 2.26
C GLU A 163 27.04 1.01 2.46
N ILE A 164 25.91 1.29 3.12
CA ILE A 164 24.85 0.28 3.31
C ILE A 164 23.82 0.26 2.20
N ILE A 165 23.85 1.26 1.30
CA ILE A 165 22.89 1.36 0.21
C ILE A 165 23.18 0.32 -0.87
N ARG A 166 22.15 -0.40 -1.29
CA ARG A 166 22.19 -1.34 -2.42
C ARG A 166 21.17 -0.92 -3.47
N ILE A 167 21.67 -0.69 -4.68
CA ILE A 167 20.80 -0.40 -5.81
C ILE A 167 20.45 -1.74 -6.46
N ARG A 168 19.17 -2.11 -6.39
CA ARG A 168 18.66 -3.22 -7.17
C ARG A 168 18.29 -2.71 -8.55
N LEU A 169 19.13 -2.96 -9.53
CA LEU A 169 18.77 -2.78 -10.93
C LEU A 169 17.67 -3.80 -11.23
N ALA A 170 16.41 -3.35 -11.37
CA ALA A 170 15.38 -4.18 -11.96
C ALA A 170 15.87 -4.56 -13.35
N ASN A 171 15.87 -5.86 -13.67
CA ASN A 171 16.31 -6.39 -14.96
C ASN A 171 15.61 -5.64 -16.09
N LEU A 172 16.31 -4.72 -16.72
CA LEU A 172 15.94 -4.11 -18.01
C LEU A 172 16.16 -5.10 -19.17
N ALA A 173 16.44 -6.37 -18.87
CA ALA A 173 16.59 -7.44 -19.85
C ALA A 173 15.24 -8.14 -20.09
N GLY A 174 14.28 -7.45 -20.74
CA GLY A 174 12.96 -8.03 -21.03
C GLY A 174 12.10 -7.36 -22.08
N SER A 175 12.60 -6.35 -22.78
CA SER A 175 11.84 -5.74 -23.90
C SER A 175 12.63 -5.62 -25.20
N GLY A 176 13.41 -6.65 -25.49
CA GLY A 176 14.05 -6.84 -26.80
C GLY A 176 13.56 -8.13 -27.42
N ARG A 177 12.34 -8.14 -27.97
CA ARG A 177 11.97 -9.07 -29.03
C ARG A 177 11.33 -8.26 -30.15
N ALA A 178 12.05 -8.29 -31.26
CA ALA A 178 11.62 -7.95 -32.60
C ALA A 178 10.36 -8.73 -33.00
#